data_7559e43166e01bf7d8c537be0d205eda
#
_entry.id   7559e43166e01bf7d8c537be0d205eda
#
_cell.length_a   1.000
_cell.length_b   1.000
_cell.length_c   1.000
_cell.angle_alpha   90.00
_cell.angle_beta   90.00
_cell.angle_gamma   90.00
#
_symmetry.space_group_name_H-M   'P 1'
#
loop_
_entity.id
_entity.type
_entity.pdbx_description
1 polymer ?
#
loop_
_entity_poly.entity_id
_entity_poly.type
_entity_poly.pdbx_seq_one_letter_code
_entity_poly.pdbx_strand_id
1 'polypeptide(L)'
;MKTTYCNPLDLGYRYQHMKEGPRTAGFREGADPTLVYFKGKYYLFVSMSAGFWYSDDLLNWEFHADPDLLIYDYAPDVRQVGNYLYFCASRKGRNCPILRTADPLTEPFTEVSAPFAFWDPDLFCDDDGRVYFYWGCSNIAPIYGVELDPDTMTPIGEKQELIFGNETTLGYERPGNNGIVDREA
;
A
#
# COMPACT_ATOMS: atom_id res chain seq x y z
N MET A 1 29.87 8.47 14.92
CA MET A 1 30.20 8.09 13.54
C MET A 1 29.14 8.72 12.64
N LYS A 2 29.48 9.53 11.64
CA LYS A 2 28.47 10.02 10.69
C LYS A 2 28.13 8.89 9.74
N THR A 3 26.91 8.40 9.81
CA THR A 3 26.40 7.41 8.86
C THR A 3 25.74 8.17 7.70
N THR A 4 26.25 7.99 6.51
CA THR A 4 25.63 8.52 5.28
C THR A 4 25.00 7.35 4.55
N TYR A 5 23.77 7.52 4.06
CA TYR A 5 23.16 6.56 3.16
C TYR A 5 22.96 7.18 1.79
N CYS A 6 22.89 6.33 0.78
CA CYS A 6 22.64 6.77 -0.60
C CYS A 6 21.13 6.83 -0.88
N ASN A 7 20.75 7.84 -1.63
CA ASN A 7 19.45 7.88 -2.29
C ASN A 7 19.70 7.94 -3.82
N PRO A 8 19.27 6.98 -4.62
CA PRO A 8 18.38 5.85 -4.29
C PRO A 8 19.03 4.75 -3.43
N LEU A 9 18.20 3.99 -2.72
CA LEU A 9 18.62 2.81 -1.97
C LEU A 9 19.11 1.72 -2.93
N ASP A 10 20.22 1.06 -2.58
CA ASP A 10 20.70 -0.11 -3.32
C ASP A 10 19.96 -1.38 -2.85
N LEU A 11 18.76 -1.57 -3.39
CA LEU A 11 17.94 -2.74 -3.11
C LEU A 11 18.18 -3.81 -4.17
N GLY A 12 18.31 -5.05 -3.75
CA GLY A 12 18.34 -6.22 -4.62
C GLY A 12 16.97 -6.46 -5.26
N TYR A 13 16.55 -5.54 -6.15
CA TYR A 13 15.24 -5.59 -6.80
C TYR A 13 15.24 -6.59 -7.96
N ARG A 14 14.22 -7.45 -8.01
CA ARG A 14 14.10 -8.52 -9.00
C ARG A 14 13.00 -8.19 -10.02
N TYR A 15 13.17 -8.68 -11.26
CA TYR A 15 12.09 -8.71 -12.24
C TYR A 15 10.99 -9.68 -11.77
N GLN A 16 9.77 -9.20 -11.78
CA GLN A 16 8.58 -10.01 -11.59
C GLN A 16 8.03 -10.40 -12.95
N HIS A 17 7.66 -11.67 -13.12
CA HIS A 17 7.10 -12.18 -14.37
C HIS A 17 5.63 -12.49 -14.18
N MET A 18 4.78 -11.71 -14.84
CA MET A 18 3.33 -11.94 -14.81
C MET A 18 2.85 -12.44 -16.17
N LYS A 19 1.88 -13.32 -16.13
CA LYS A 19 1.23 -13.85 -17.32
C LYS A 19 0.07 -12.94 -17.70
N GLU A 20 0.20 -12.24 -18.83
CA GLU A 20 -0.86 -11.44 -19.41
C GLU A 20 -1.42 -12.16 -20.66
N GLY A 21 -2.50 -12.91 -20.48
CA GLY A 21 -3.06 -13.74 -21.55
C GLY A 21 -2.03 -14.74 -22.09
N PRO A 22 -1.73 -14.75 -23.40
CA PRO A 22 -0.73 -15.64 -24.01
C PRO A 22 0.72 -15.18 -23.81
N ARG A 23 0.95 -14.00 -23.25
CA ARG A 23 2.29 -13.41 -23.10
C ARG A 23 2.73 -13.43 -21.66
N THR A 24 4.05 -13.54 -21.46
CA THR A 24 4.68 -13.28 -20.17
C THR A 24 5.39 -11.94 -20.26
N ALA A 25 5.02 -10.98 -19.43
CA ALA A 25 5.70 -9.70 -19.33
C ALA A 25 6.57 -9.67 -18.07
N GLY A 26 7.75 -9.06 -18.18
CA GLY A 26 8.63 -8.78 -17.04
C GLY A 26 8.35 -7.38 -16.52
N PHE A 27 8.13 -7.26 -15.23
CA PHE A 27 7.92 -6.00 -14.53
C PHE A 27 9.05 -5.76 -13.55
N ARG A 28 9.47 -4.52 -13.45
CA ARG A 28 10.41 -4.06 -12.44
C ARG A 28 9.91 -2.73 -11.89
N GLU A 29 8.81 -2.83 -11.17
CA GLU A 29 8.18 -1.67 -10.58
C GLU A 29 8.49 -1.64 -9.09
N GLY A 30 9.18 -0.59 -8.64
CA GLY A 30 9.41 -0.28 -7.24
C GLY A 30 8.66 0.99 -6.87
N ALA A 31 7.38 1.05 -7.25
CA ALA A 31 6.53 2.21 -7.01
C ALA A 31 5.83 2.14 -5.64
N ASP A 32 5.33 3.29 -5.21
CA ASP A 32 4.43 3.48 -4.07
C ASP A 32 4.97 2.82 -2.78
N PRO A 33 6.17 3.20 -2.33
CA PRO A 33 6.79 2.54 -1.18
C PRO A 33 6.17 2.97 0.14
N THR A 34 5.86 2.00 1.01
CA THR A 34 5.56 2.24 2.42
C THR A 34 6.69 1.73 3.28
N LEU A 35 7.19 2.59 4.16
CA LEU A 35 8.23 2.27 5.14
C LEU A 35 7.65 2.31 6.55
N VAL A 36 7.82 1.22 7.30
CA VAL A 36 7.37 1.13 8.69
C VAL A 36 8.48 0.61 9.58
N TYR A 37 8.56 1.15 10.82
CA TYR A 37 9.43 0.61 11.87
C TYR A 37 8.58 -0.21 12.83
N PHE A 38 8.93 -1.48 13.02
CA PHE A 38 8.17 -2.39 13.85
C PHE A 38 9.09 -3.40 14.55
N LYS A 39 8.91 -3.57 15.86
CA LYS A 39 9.66 -4.53 16.68
C LYS A 39 11.18 -4.51 16.45
N GLY A 40 11.76 -3.30 16.32
CA GLY A 40 13.20 -3.12 16.21
C GLY A 40 13.77 -3.19 14.79
N LYS A 41 12.93 -3.35 13.75
CA LYS A 41 13.35 -3.39 12.35
C LYS A 41 12.56 -2.43 11.48
N TYR A 42 13.17 -2.01 10.38
CA TYR A 42 12.52 -1.28 9.29
C TYR A 42 12.03 -2.27 8.24
N TYR A 43 10.81 -2.07 7.76
CA TYR A 43 10.21 -2.87 6.70
C TYR A 43 9.77 -1.95 5.57
N LEU A 44 10.16 -2.29 4.33
CA LEU A 44 9.84 -1.53 3.12
C LEU A 44 9.01 -2.42 2.18
N PHE A 45 7.77 -2.01 1.95
CA PHE A 45 6.84 -2.64 1.04
C PHE A 45 6.73 -1.77 -0.22
N VAL A 46 6.71 -2.39 -1.38
CA VAL A 46 6.54 -1.69 -2.66
C VAL A 46 5.61 -2.47 -3.58
N SER A 47 5.03 -1.78 -4.55
CA SER A 47 4.16 -2.39 -5.56
C SER A 47 4.83 -3.59 -6.23
N MET A 48 4.07 -4.66 -6.45
CA MET A 48 4.44 -5.83 -7.23
C MET A 48 5.69 -6.59 -6.75
N SER A 49 6.01 -6.54 -5.47
CA SER A 49 7.22 -7.20 -4.95
C SER A 49 7.00 -8.67 -4.55
N ALA A 50 5.77 -9.08 -4.23
CA ALA A 50 5.46 -10.39 -3.65
C ALA A 50 6.31 -10.68 -2.42
N GLY A 51 6.46 -9.68 -1.57
CA GLY A 51 7.29 -9.69 -0.37
C GLY A 51 7.65 -8.27 0.04
N PHE A 52 8.70 -8.15 0.81
CA PHE A 52 9.18 -6.88 1.35
C PHE A 52 10.68 -6.92 1.63
N TRP A 53 11.28 -5.75 1.79
CA TRP A 53 12.64 -5.63 2.31
C TRP A 53 12.60 -5.28 3.79
N TYR A 54 13.59 -5.76 4.53
CA TYR A 54 13.78 -5.39 5.92
C TYR A 54 15.23 -4.99 6.21
N SER A 55 15.41 -4.15 7.23
CA SER A 55 16.71 -3.61 7.62
C SER A 55 16.74 -3.30 9.12
N ASP A 56 17.92 -3.43 9.73
CA ASP A 56 18.16 -2.96 11.10
C ASP A 56 18.66 -1.50 11.14
N ASP A 57 19.17 -0.97 10.03
CA ASP A 57 19.95 0.27 10.01
C ASP A 57 19.61 1.25 8.86
N LEU A 58 18.63 0.91 8.01
CA LEU A 58 18.25 1.64 6.78
C LEU A 58 19.34 1.67 5.70
N LEU A 59 20.45 0.96 5.89
CA LEU A 59 21.59 0.92 4.96
C LEU A 59 21.69 -0.45 4.28
N ASN A 60 21.55 -1.49 5.08
CA ASN A 60 21.67 -2.86 4.63
C ASN A 60 20.27 -3.48 4.59
N TRP A 61 19.84 -3.89 3.39
CA TRP A 61 18.50 -4.40 3.16
C TRP A 61 18.52 -5.85 2.69
N GLU A 62 17.68 -6.65 3.29
CA GLU A 62 17.43 -8.03 2.88
C GLU A 62 16.01 -8.18 2.36
N PHE A 63 15.82 -8.99 1.30
CA PHE A 63 14.52 -9.27 0.74
C PHE A 63 13.91 -10.54 1.34
N HIS A 64 12.70 -10.41 1.84
CA HIS A 64 11.87 -11.52 2.28
C HIS A 64 10.73 -11.74 1.27
N ALA A 65 10.74 -12.91 0.60
CA ALA A 65 9.63 -13.32 -0.26
C ALA A 65 8.51 -13.87 0.63
N ASP A 66 7.32 -13.35 0.48
CA ASP A 66 6.18 -13.72 1.30
C ASP A 66 5.06 -14.30 0.43
N PRO A 67 4.62 -15.55 0.67
CA PRO A 67 3.59 -16.21 -0.15
C PRO A 67 2.18 -15.63 0.03
N ASP A 68 1.94 -14.88 1.09
CA ASP A 68 0.64 -14.27 1.38
C ASP A 68 0.49 -12.92 0.67
N LEU A 69 1.61 -12.29 0.27
CA LEU A 69 1.64 -11.05 -0.49
C LEU A 69 1.71 -11.34 -1.98
N LEU A 70 0.72 -10.85 -2.72
CA LEU A 70 0.60 -11.19 -4.14
C LEU A 70 1.41 -10.26 -5.03
N ILE A 71 1.91 -10.80 -6.13
CA ILE A 71 2.58 -10.01 -7.18
C ILE A 71 1.65 -8.96 -7.83
N TYR A 72 0.36 -9.06 -7.64
CA TYR A 72 -0.64 -8.11 -8.16
C TYR A 72 -1.01 -7.02 -7.15
N ASP A 73 -0.34 -6.99 -6.02
CA ASP A 73 -0.58 -5.97 -5.00
C ASP A 73 0.11 -4.66 -5.40
N TYR A 74 -0.71 -3.62 -5.66
CA TYR A 74 -0.27 -2.28 -6.03
C TYR A 74 -0.50 -1.30 -4.89
N ALA A 75 0.35 -0.27 -4.82
CA ALA A 75 0.28 0.81 -3.85
C ALA A 75 0.01 0.27 -2.43
N PRO A 76 0.91 -0.58 -1.89
CA PRO A 76 0.70 -1.14 -0.58
C PRO A 76 0.80 -0.07 0.49
N ASP A 77 -0.11 -0.10 1.46
CA ASP A 77 0.09 0.60 2.71
C ASP A 77 0.22 -0.37 3.87
N VAL A 78 1.10 -0.03 4.81
CA VAL A 78 1.40 -0.85 5.99
C VAL A 78 1.47 0.02 7.23
N ARG A 79 0.64 -0.29 8.21
CA ARG A 79 0.59 0.44 9.47
C ARG A 79 0.64 -0.47 10.68
N GLN A 80 1.29 0.02 11.71
CA GLN A 80 1.19 -0.60 13.02
C GLN A 80 -0.09 -0.15 13.72
N VAL A 81 -0.91 -1.12 14.13
CA VAL A 81 -2.03 -0.89 15.05
C VAL A 81 -1.88 -1.87 16.20
N GLY A 82 -1.70 -1.34 17.39
CA GLY A 82 -1.39 -2.15 18.57
C GLY A 82 -0.10 -2.97 18.40
N ASN A 83 -0.22 -4.28 18.55
CA ASN A 83 0.90 -5.22 18.46
C ASN A 83 1.07 -5.89 17.08
N TYR A 84 0.32 -5.41 16.08
CA TYR A 84 0.29 -6.00 14.74
C TYR A 84 0.71 -5.00 13.67
N LEU A 85 1.28 -5.51 12.58
CA LEU A 85 1.32 -4.82 11.30
C LEU A 85 0.10 -5.22 10.48
N TYR A 86 -0.57 -4.23 9.92
CA TYR A 86 -1.64 -4.39 8.95
C TYR A 86 -1.15 -4.00 7.57
N PHE A 87 -1.48 -4.80 6.59
CA PHE A 87 -1.14 -4.62 5.19
C PHE A 87 -2.40 -4.54 4.35
N CYS A 88 -2.47 -3.59 3.43
CA CYS A 88 -3.48 -3.52 2.39
C CYS A 88 -2.85 -3.05 1.07
N ALA A 89 -3.44 -3.44 -0.05
CA ALA A 89 -2.97 -3.06 -1.39
C ALA A 89 -4.11 -3.14 -2.41
N SER A 90 -3.99 -2.40 -3.49
CA SER A 90 -4.94 -2.41 -4.61
C SER A 90 -4.86 -3.72 -5.39
N ARG A 91 -6.00 -4.30 -5.77
CA ARG A 91 -6.10 -5.58 -6.50
C ARG A 91 -7.05 -5.51 -7.70
N LYS A 92 -6.87 -4.56 -8.61
CA LYS A 92 -7.57 -4.46 -9.92
C LYS A 92 -9.06 -4.91 -9.91
N GLY A 93 -9.93 -4.14 -9.24
CA GLY A 93 -11.39 -4.36 -9.24
C GLY A 93 -11.88 -5.58 -8.48
N ARG A 94 -11.03 -6.21 -7.68
CA ARG A 94 -11.42 -7.26 -6.73
C ARG A 94 -11.55 -6.69 -5.34
N ASN A 95 -12.29 -7.36 -4.48
CA ASN A 95 -12.22 -7.04 -3.05
C ASN A 95 -10.79 -7.19 -2.58
N CYS A 96 -10.30 -6.15 -1.91
CA CYS A 96 -8.95 -6.09 -1.41
C CYS A 96 -8.96 -6.49 0.06
N PRO A 97 -8.18 -7.49 0.48
CA PRO A 97 -8.10 -7.85 1.87
C PRO A 97 -7.27 -6.84 2.65
N ILE A 98 -7.62 -6.69 3.92
CA ILE A 98 -6.73 -6.15 4.95
C ILE A 98 -6.14 -7.35 5.68
N LEU A 99 -4.83 -7.51 5.57
CA LEU A 99 -4.08 -8.59 6.18
C LEU A 99 -3.39 -8.09 7.46
N ARG A 100 -3.07 -8.99 8.38
CA ARG A 100 -2.23 -8.65 9.53
C ARG A 100 -1.25 -9.76 9.87
N THR A 101 -0.13 -9.36 10.47
CA THR A 101 0.83 -10.28 11.09
C THR A 101 1.31 -9.71 12.43
N ALA A 102 1.65 -10.57 13.37
CA ALA A 102 2.31 -10.16 14.60
C ALA A 102 3.84 -10.05 14.43
N ASP A 103 4.40 -10.76 13.45
CA ASP A 103 5.83 -10.68 13.09
C ASP A 103 5.99 -11.04 11.61
N PRO A 104 6.31 -10.07 10.73
CA PRO A 104 6.35 -10.31 9.30
C PRO A 104 7.46 -11.27 8.85
N LEU A 105 8.47 -11.54 9.67
CA LEU A 105 9.54 -12.47 9.33
C LEU A 105 9.27 -13.91 9.76
N THR A 106 8.37 -14.12 10.72
CA THR A 106 8.18 -15.45 11.34
C THR A 106 6.73 -15.92 11.36
N GLU A 107 5.77 -15.03 11.12
CA GLU A 107 4.35 -15.34 11.12
C GLU A 107 3.68 -14.91 9.81
N PRO A 108 2.70 -15.67 9.30
CA PRO A 108 2.02 -15.35 8.06
C PRO A 108 1.19 -14.06 8.18
N PHE A 109 0.97 -13.41 7.04
CA PHE A 109 -0.06 -12.39 6.92
C PHE A 109 -1.43 -13.08 6.77
N THR A 110 -2.31 -12.85 7.71
CA THR A 110 -3.66 -13.45 7.73
C THR A 110 -4.73 -12.40 7.45
N GLU A 111 -5.73 -12.77 6.66
CA GLU A 111 -6.86 -11.89 6.36
C GLU A 111 -7.67 -11.59 7.62
N VAL A 112 -7.92 -10.31 7.85
CA VAL A 112 -8.82 -9.82 8.92
C VAL A 112 -10.16 -9.43 8.31
N SER A 113 -10.14 -8.73 7.19
CA SER A 113 -11.33 -8.32 6.46
C SER A 113 -11.05 -8.17 4.97
N ALA A 114 -12.10 -8.18 4.14
CA ALA A 114 -12.05 -7.83 2.73
C ALA A 114 -13.30 -6.98 2.39
N PRO A 115 -13.34 -5.73 2.87
CA PRO A 115 -14.59 -4.94 2.92
C PRO A 115 -15.11 -4.57 1.53
N PHE A 116 -14.23 -4.17 0.61
CA PHE A 116 -14.58 -3.74 -0.74
C PHE A 116 -13.36 -3.65 -1.64
N ALA A 117 -13.55 -3.38 -2.92
CA ALA A 117 -12.47 -3.01 -3.84
C ALA A 117 -12.07 -1.56 -3.60
N PHE A 118 -10.76 -1.30 -3.56
CA PHE A 118 -10.20 0.04 -3.42
C PHE A 118 -8.93 0.19 -4.25
N TRP A 119 -8.53 1.45 -4.45
CA TRP A 119 -7.30 1.84 -5.11
C TRP A 119 -6.52 2.77 -4.21
N ASP A 120 -5.20 2.62 -4.21
CA ASP A 120 -4.25 3.43 -3.45
C ASP A 120 -4.71 3.65 -2.01
N PRO A 121 -4.71 2.58 -1.20
CA PRO A 121 -5.18 2.63 0.17
C PRO A 121 -4.19 3.33 1.08
N ASP A 122 -4.71 3.94 2.14
CA ASP A 122 -3.93 4.45 3.27
C ASP A 122 -4.68 4.15 4.57
N LEU A 123 -4.02 3.43 5.47
CA LEU A 123 -4.48 3.17 6.82
C LEU A 123 -3.90 4.24 7.76
N PHE A 124 -4.74 4.93 8.47
CA PHE A 124 -4.33 5.90 9.46
C PHE A 124 -4.85 5.52 10.85
N CYS A 125 -3.95 5.44 11.82
CA CYS A 125 -4.28 5.23 13.22
C CYS A 125 -4.08 6.55 13.96
N ASP A 126 -5.16 7.12 14.51
CA ASP A 126 -5.13 8.36 15.24
C ASP A 126 -4.62 8.15 16.68
N ASP A 127 -4.21 9.22 17.34
CA ASP A 127 -3.68 9.21 18.70
C ASP A 127 -4.71 8.72 19.74
N ASP A 128 -5.99 8.81 19.44
CA ASP A 128 -7.08 8.31 20.29
C ASP A 128 -7.41 6.83 20.05
N GLY A 129 -6.69 6.17 19.13
CA GLY A 129 -6.83 4.75 18.79
C GLY A 129 -7.90 4.45 17.74
N ARG A 130 -8.55 5.45 17.17
CA ARG A 130 -9.44 5.27 16.02
C ARG A 130 -8.61 4.96 14.78
N VAL A 131 -9.16 4.10 13.92
CA VAL A 131 -8.53 3.72 12.65
C VAL A 131 -9.36 4.25 11.51
N TYR A 132 -8.72 4.92 10.59
CA TYR A 132 -9.33 5.45 9.37
C TYR A 132 -8.72 4.80 8.15
N PHE A 133 -9.52 4.66 7.13
CA PHE A 133 -9.12 4.11 5.85
C PHE A 133 -9.44 5.09 4.74
N TYR A 134 -8.43 5.49 3.98
CA TYR A 134 -8.56 6.38 2.85
C TYR A 134 -8.21 5.65 1.57
N TRP A 135 -8.87 5.99 0.46
CA TRP A 135 -8.57 5.40 -0.83
C TRP A 135 -9.04 6.26 -2.00
N GLY A 136 -8.42 6.08 -3.17
CA GLY A 136 -8.80 6.68 -4.43
C GLY A 136 -7.61 7.22 -5.19
N CYS A 137 -7.62 7.04 -6.51
CA CYS A 137 -6.62 7.57 -7.43
C CYS A 137 -7.25 8.12 -8.73
N SER A 138 -8.57 8.27 -8.75
CA SER A 138 -9.33 8.72 -9.91
C SER A 138 -9.20 10.22 -10.18
N ASN A 139 -9.22 10.61 -11.45
CA ASN A 139 -9.30 12.01 -11.85
C ASN A 139 -10.73 12.59 -11.80
N ILE A 140 -11.75 11.72 -11.67
CA ILE A 140 -13.17 12.11 -11.68
C ILE A 140 -13.95 11.70 -10.44
N ALA A 141 -13.48 10.70 -9.72
CA ALA A 141 -14.05 10.30 -8.44
C ALA A 141 -13.24 10.92 -7.29
N PRO A 142 -13.87 11.17 -6.13
CA PRO A 142 -13.15 11.73 -4.99
C PRO A 142 -12.18 10.76 -4.34
N ILE A 143 -11.30 11.28 -3.50
CA ILE A 143 -10.68 10.49 -2.44
C ILE A 143 -11.75 10.25 -1.38
N TYR A 144 -11.93 9.00 -1.02
CA TYR A 144 -12.89 8.57 -0.01
C TYR A 144 -12.21 8.31 1.33
N GLY A 145 -12.98 8.34 2.39
CA GLY A 145 -12.55 7.93 3.72
C GLY A 145 -13.68 7.28 4.50
N VAL A 146 -13.32 6.38 5.39
CA VAL A 146 -14.24 5.72 6.33
C VAL A 146 -13.50 5.38 7.62
N GLU A 147 -14.19 5.43 8.75
CA GLU A 147 -13.67 4.89 10.01
C GLU A 147 -13.79 3.35 9.99
N LEU A 148 -12.77 2.66 10.47
CA LEU A 148 -12.79 1.21 10.65
C LEU A 148 -12.88 0.84 12.11
N ASP A 149 -13.57 -0.24 12.40
CA ASP A 149 -13.51 -0.91 13.69
C ASP A 149 -12.07 -1.47 13.88
N PRO A 150 -11.34 -1.07 14.92
CA PRO A 150 -9.93 -1.43 15.08
C PRO A 150 -9.67 -2.91 15.34
N ASP A 151 -10.67 -3.67 15.77
CA ASP A 151 -10.54 -5.11 16.03
C ASP A 151 -10.82 -5.95 14.79
N THR A 152 -11.78 -5.52 13.97
CA THR A 152 -12.27 -6.27 12.81
C THR A 152 -11.85 -5.69 11.47
N MET A 153 -11.33 -4.46 11.44
CA MET A 153 -11.01 -3.70 10.23
C MET A 153 -12.19 -3.62 9.24
N THR A 154 -13.41 -3.56 9.77
CA THR A 154 -14.62 -3.37 8.98
C THR A 154 -15.13 -1.94 9.10
N PRO A 155 -15.73 -1.37 8.03
CA PRO A 155 -16.24 -0.01 8.06
C PRO A 155 -17.28 0.24 9.16
N ILE A 156 -17.14 1.38 9.84
CA ILE A 156 -18.13 1.94 10.77
C ILE A 156 -18.87 3.07 10.04
N GLY A 157 -20.14 2.86 9.73
CA GLY A 157 -20.96 3.84 9.04
C GLY A 157 -20.70 3.93 7.54
N GLU A 158 -21.05 5.08 6.95
CA GLU A 158 -20.98 5.31 5.52
C GLU A 158 -19.64 5.98 5.13
N LYS A 159 -19.12 5.61 3.97
CA LYS A 159 -17.94 6.29 3.41
C LYS A 159 -18.24 7.77 3.15
N GLN A 160 -17.23 8.58 3.37
CA GLN A 160 -17.27 10.02 3.11
C GLN A 160 -16.50 10.36 1.84
N GLU A 161 -17.03 11.29 1.07
CA GLU A 161 -16.33 11.92 -0.05
C GLU A 161 -15.52 13.10 0.48
N LEU A 162 -14.20 13.05 0.39
CA LEU A 162 -13.33 13.99 1.08
C LEU A 162 -12.73 15.03 0.13
N ILE A 163 -12.05 14.59 -0.92
CA ILE A 163 -11.28 15.47 -1.81
C ILE A 163 -11.69 15.22 -3.25
N PHE A 164 -12.08 16.30 -3.94
CA PHE A 164 -12.29 16.32 -5.38
C PHE A 164 -11.25 17.19 -6.05
N GLY A 165 -10.78 16.80 -7.22
CA GLY A 165 -10.05 17.70 -8.10
C GLY A 165 -10.92 18.88 -8.52
N ASN A 166 -10.39 20.10 -8.52
CA ASN A 166 -11.10 21.33 -8.88
C ASN A 166 -10.32 22.10 -9.94
N GLU A 167 -10.37 21.63 -11.17
CA GLU A 167 -9.68 22.27 -12.30
C GLU A 167 -10.19 23.68 -12.57
N THR A 168 -11.46 23.94 -12.34
CA THR A 168 -12.08 25.23 -12.63
C THR A 168 -11.55 26.35 -11.75
N THR A 169 -11.35 26.06 -10.48
CA THR A 169 -10.88 27.04 -9.48
C THR A 169 -9.38 26.94 -9.26
N LEU A 170 -8.83 25.73 -9.30
CA LEU A 170 -7.44 25.43 -9.03
C LEU A 170 -6.84 24.77 -10.28
N GLY A 171 -6.50 25.52 -11.28
CA GLY A 171 -6.12 25.04 -12.61
C GLY A 171 -4.95 24.04 -12.68
N TYR A 172 -4.24 23.82 -11.56
CA TYR A 172 -3.23 22.77 -11.41
C TYR A 172 -3.83 21.39 -11.04
N GLU A 173 -5.06 21.35 -10.56
CA GLU A 173 -5.79 20.12 -10.23
C GLU A 173 -6.55 19.57 -11.44
N ARG A 174 -5.85 19.32 -12.53
CA ARG A 174 -6.45 18.84 -13.78
C ARG A 174 -6.09 17.38 -14.04
N PRO A 175 -6.94 16.65 -14.79
CA PRO A 175 -6.57 15.35 -15.32
C PRO A 175 -5.24 15.43 -16.05
N GLY A 176 -4.40 14.41 -15.88
CA GLY A 176 -3.03 14.38 -16.35
C GLY A 176 -2.84 14.85 -17.80
N ASN A 177 -1.62 15.12 -18.20
CA ASN A 177 -1.24 15.80 -19.45
C ASN A 177 -1.78 15.18 -20.76
N ASN A 178 -2.35 14.01 -20.72
CA ASN A 178 -2.79 13.28 -21.91
C ASN A 178 -4.29 13.39 -22.20
N GLY A 179 -5.03 14.21 -21.47
CA GLY A 179 -6.49 14.26 -21.59
C GLY A 179 -7.17 12.93 -21.32
N ILE A 180 -6.48 12.01 -20.66
CA ILE A 180 -7.01 10.71 -20.28
C ILE A 180 -7.79 10.92 -19.00
N VAL A 181 -9.10 10.86 -19.14
CA VAL A 181 -10.02 10.91 -18.03
C VAL A 181 -10.00 9.53 -17.38
N ASP A 182 -9.68 9.52 -16.10
CA ASP A 182 -9.79 8.36 -15.24
C ASP A 182 -9.26 7.05 -15.83
N ARG A 183 -7.97 6.95 -15.89
CA ARG A 183 -7.35 5.63 -15.96
C ARG A 183 -6.70 5.36 -14.63
N GLU A 184 -7.16 4.32 -14.02
CA GLU A 184 -6.48 3.70 -12.90
C GLU A 184 -5.02 3.46 -13.27
N ALA A 185 -4.15 3.81 -12.33
CA ALA A 185 -2.73 3.57 -12.47
C ALA A 185 -2.42 2.07 -12.58
#